data_4c52dcd63c7e06f64c22e10b1f20e86f
#
_entry.id   4c52dcd63c7e06f64c22e10b1f20e86f
#
_cell.length_a   1.000
_cell.length_b   1.000
_cell.length_c   1.000
_cell.angle_alpha   90.00
_cell.angle_beta   90.00
_cell.angle_gamma   90.00
#
_symmetry.space_group_name_H-M   'P 1'
#
loop_
_entity.id
_entity.type
_entity.pdbx_description
1 polymer ?
#
loop_
_entity_poly.entity_id
_entity_poly.type
_entity_poly.pdbx_seq_one_letter_code
_entity_poly.pdbx_strand_id
1 'polypeptide(L)'
;MRARRTQAERREATVGKLVQATIDSLAADGYARTSVAAICRRAELSQGALFRHFPTRLHLVAAATEAIALRNVRTFETAFAEEVDLEVAVRFIRAAARTPQHAAWHEVMVAARTDPGLRDAVAGGLRRFEEAIVAIVDRVFGAQIADSGHAAVVLLTLMHAFDSEAVTVDVYPNPAIEEARVAWAVSVLRQVLGLTHSG
;
A
#
# COMPACT_ATOMS: atom_id res chain seq x y z
N MET A 1 -13.55 -28.89 -22.52
CA MET A 1 -13.81 -27.70 -23.37
C MET A 1 -13.58 -26.43 -22.51
N ARG A 2 -12.57 -25.61 -22.81
CA ARG A 2 -12.39 -24.29 -22.15
C ARG A 2 -13.47 -23.34 -22.70
N ALA A 3 -14.34 -22.83 -21.82
CA ALA A 3 -15.33 -21.81 -22.19
C ALA A 3 -14.61 -20.59 -22.82
N ARG A 4 -15.17 -20.09 -23.92
CA ARG A 4 -14.62 -18.93 -24.65
C ARG A 4 -14.88 -17.70 -23.81
N ARG A 5 -13.78 -17.07 -23.29
CA ARG A 5 -13.86 -15.82 -22.52
C ARG A 5 -14.66 -14.76 -23.24
N THR A 6 -15.56 -14.10 -22.52
CA THR A 6 -16.34 -12.97 -23.00
C THR A 6 -15.44 -11.77 -23.34
N GLN A 7 -15.95 -10.79 -24.05
CA GLN A 7 -15.22 -9.56 -24.36
C GLN A 7 -14.92 -8.75 -23.08
N ALA A 8 -15.83 -8.75 -22.11
CA ALA A 8 -15.64 -8.11 -20.80
C ALA A 8 -14.49 -8.76 -20.04
N GLU A 9 -14.46 -10.08 -19.90
CA GLU A 9 -13.39 -10.82 -19.25
C GLU A 9 -12.01 -10.63 -19.92
N ARG A 10 -11.97 -10.50 -21.25
CA ARG A 10 -10.71 -10.18 -21.96
C ARG A 10 -10.24 -8.77 -21.66
N ARG A 11 -11.16 -7.81 -21.61
CA ARG A 11 -10.86 -6.42 -21.25
C ARG A 11 -10.32 -6.33 -19.84
N GLU A 12 -10.96 -6.95 -18.88
CA GLU A 12 -10.55 -6.98 -17.47
C GLU A 12 -9.16 -7.64 -17.31
N ALA A 13 -8.93 -8.77 -17.96
CA ALA A 13 -7.64 -9.44 -17.96
C ALA A 13 -6.52 -8.56 -18.56
N THR A 14 -6.82 -7.80 -19.62
CA THR A 14 -5.85 -6.87 -20.24
C THR A 14 -5.54 -5.70 -19.31
N VAL A 15 -6.56 -5.09 -18.72
CA VAL A 15 -6.41 -4.01 -17.73
C VAL A 15 -5.60 -4.51 -16.53
N GLY A 16 -5.94 -5.68 -15.98
CA GLY A 16 -5.21 -6.28 -14.87
C GLY A 16 -3.72 -6.52 -15.17
N LYS A 17 -3.38 -6.99 -16.37
CA LYS A 17 -1.99 -7.16 -16.82
C LYS A 17 -1.24 -5.82 -16.89
N LEU A 18 -1.86 -4.78 -17.44
CA LEU A 18 -1.26 -3.46 -17.55
C LEU A 18 -1.03 -2.83 -16.18
N VAL A 19 -2.02 -2.92 -15.29
CA VAL A 19 -1.92 -2.43 -13.91
C VAL A 19 -0.81 -3.17 -13.16
N GLN A 20 -0.76 -4.50 -13.24
CA GLN A 20 0.30 -5.27 -12.58
C GLN A 20 1.69 -4.94 -13.13
N ALA A 21 1.87 -4.91 -14.46
CA ALA A 21 3.13 -4.55 -15.07
C ALA A 21 3.59 -3.11 -14.71
N THR A 22 2.64 -2.21 -14.44
CA THR A 22 2.94 -0.86 -13.96
C THR A 22 3.45 -0.90 -12.52
N ILE A 23 2.79 -1.64 -11.64
CA ILE A 23 3.23 -1.85 -10.25
C ILE A 23 4.65 -2.44 -10.23
N ASP A 24 4.88 -3.48 -11.01
CA ASP A 24 6.19 -4.15 -11.08
C ASP A 24 7.29 -3.23 -11.67
N SER A 25 6.93 -2.35 -12.62
CA SER A 25 7.86 -1.37 -13.17
C SER A 25 8.18 -0.26 -12.17
N LEU A 26 7.18 0.23 -11.44
CA LEU A 26 7.38 1.21 -10.38
C LEU A 26 8.30 0.67 -9.28
N ALA A 27 8.06 -0.56 -8.84
CA ALA A 27 8.86 -1.20 -7.79
C ALA A 27 10.32 -1.46 -8.22
N ALA A 28 10.53 -1.92 -9.46
CA ALA A 28 11.85 -2.34 -9.94
C ALA A 28 12.68 -1.19 -10.51
N ASP A 29 12.04 -0.27 -11.23
CA ASP A 29 12.71 0.74 -12.04
C ASP A 29 12.52 2.17 -11.51
N GLY A 30 11.57 2.37 -10.59
CA GLY A 30 11.17 3.68 -10.08
C GLY A 30 10.25 4.45 -11.04
N TYR A 31 9.63 5.53 -10.53
CA TYR A 31 8.64 6.30 -11.29
C TYR A 31 9.20 6.91 -12.58
N ALA A 32 10.41 7.47 -12.53
CA ALA A 32 11.01 8.17 -13.67
C ALA A 32 11.27 7.25 -14.87
N ARG A 33 11.65 5.99 -14.63
CA ARG A 33 11.95 5.00 -15.67
C ARG A 33 10.75 4.15 -16.09
N THR A 34 9.62 4.23 -15.37
CA THR A 34 8.37 3.54 -15.70
C THR A 34 7.71 4.17 -16.93
N SER A 35 8.21 3.89 -18.11
CA SER A 35 7.68 4.40 -19.39
C SER A 35 6.59 3.47 -19.96
N VAL A 36 5.74 4.01 -20.86
CA VAL A 36 4.74 3.22 -21.62
C VAL A 36 5.39 2.02 -22.30
N ALA A 37 6.57 2.21 -22.92
CA ALA A 37 7.29 1.13 -23.57
C ALA A 37 7.77 0.05 -22.59
N ALA A 38 8.26 0.44 -21.40
CA ALA A 38 8.67 -0.49 -20.35
C ALA A 38 7.48 -1.30 -19.82
N ILE A 39 6.35 -0.63 -19.56
CA ILE A 39 5.12 -1.30 -19.10
C ILE A 39 4.61 -2.28 -20.16
N CYS A 40 4.52 -1.86 -21.43
CA CYS A 40 4.05 -2.73 -22.50
C CYS A 40 4.93 -3.97 -22.69
N ARG A 41 6.25 -3.82 -22.61
CA ARG A 41 7.20 -4.93 -22.67
C ARG A 41 6.97 -5.93 -21.53
N ARG A 42 6.80 -5.44 -20.29
CA ARG A 42 6.56 -6.27 -19.12
C ARG A 42 5.19 -6.95 -19.14
N ALA A 43 4.18 -6.27 -19.66
CA ALA A 43 2.82 -6.81 -19.82
C ALA A 43 2.67 -7.76 -21.02
N GLU A 44 3.66 -7.83 -21.91
CA GLU A 44 3.58 -8.54 -23.20
C GLU A 44 2.41 -8.03 -24.07
N LEU A 45 2.23 -6.72 -24.10
CA LEU A 45 1.16 -6.03 -24.83
C LEU A 45 1.70 -4.91 -25.71
N SER A 46 0.99 -4.59 -26.80
CA SER A 46 1.33 -3.45 -27.65
C SER A 46 0.90 -2.12 -27.00
N GLN A 47 1.57 -1.03 -27.38
CA GLN A 47 1.14 0.31 -26.97
C GLN A 47 -0.29 0.64 -27.42
N GLY A 48 -0.68 0.19 -28.64
CA GLY A 48 -2.06 0.33 -29.11
C GLY A 48 -3.09 -0.41 -28.26
N ALA A 49 -2.71 -1.55 -27.64
CA ALA A 49 -3.56 -2.23 -26.66
C ALA A 49 -3.67 -1.42 -25.36
N LEU A 50 -2.57 -0.83 -24.87
CA LEU A 50 -2.56 0.03 -23.70
C LEU A 50 -3.46 1.25 -23.89
N PHE A 51 -3.26 2.01 -24.98
CA PHE A 51 -3.99 3.26 -25.22
C PHE A 51 -5.49 3.07 -25.47
N ARG A 52 -5.94 1.85 -25.78
CA ARG A 52 -7.38 1.53 -25.80
C ARG A 52 -8.01 1.52 -24.40
N HIS A 53 -7.22 1.35 -23.35
CA HIS A 53 -7.70 1.26 -21.96
C HIS A 53 -7.32 2.48 -21.13
N PHE A 54 -6.14 3.04 -21.35
CA PHE A 54 -5.59 4.15 -20.59
C PHE A 54 -5.13 5.26 -21.54
N PRO A 55 -5.81 6.42 -21.55
CA PRO A 55 -5.48 7.53 -22.46
C PRO A 55 -4.05 8.04 -22.33
N THR A 56 -3.50 7.99 -21.10
CA THR A 56 -2.12 8.45 -20.82
C THR A 56 -1.44 7.53 -19.81
N ARG A 57 -0.11 7.65 -19.71
CA ARG A 57 0.67 7.02 -18.63
C ARG A 57 0.15 7.41 -17.26
N LEU A 58 -0.25 8.67 -17.08
CA LEU A 58 -0.77 9.18 -15.82
C LEU A 58 -2.01 8.41 -15.35
N HIS A 59 -2.98 8.17 -16.23
CA HIS A 59 -4.17 7.38 -15.91
C HIS A 59 -3.82 5.95 -15.50
N LEU A 60 -2.83 5.36 -16.15
CA LEU A 60 -2.38 4.01 -15.83
C LEU A 60 -1.66 3.96 -14.46
N VAL A 61 -0.81 4.94 -14.16
CA VAL A 61 -0.16 5.05 -12.84
C VAL A 61 -1.20 5.28 -11.75
N ALA A 62 -2.18 6.15 -11.97
CA ALA A 62 -3.28 6.37 -11.01
C ALA A 62 -4.07 5.07 -10.75
N ALA A 63 -4.41 4.31 -11.79
CA ALA A 63 -5.07 3.02 -11.65
C ALA A 63 -4.21 1.98 -10.92
N ALA A 64 -2.90 1.98 -11.14
CA ALA A 64 -1.95 1.12 -10.41
C ALA A 64 -1.89 1.50 -8.93
N THR A 65 -1.82 2.79 -8.61
CA THR A 65 -1.84 3.30 -7.23
C THR A 65 -3.13 2.92 -6.51
N GLU A 66 -4.28 3.07 -7.16
CA GLU A 66 -5.57 2.65 -6.61
C GLU A 66 -5.63 1.14 -6.38
N ALA A 67 -5.11 0.33 -7.30
CA ALA A 67 -5.05 -1.12 -7.13
C ALA A 67 -4.15 -1.52 -5.95
N ILE A 68 -3.04 -0.81 -5.71
CA ILE A 68 -2.19 -1.00 -4.53
C ILE A 68 -3.00 -0.68 -3.25
N ALA A 69 -3.65 0.48 -3.20
CA ALA A 69 -4.45 0.90 -2.06
C ALA A 69 -5.52 -0.15 -1.70
N LEU A 70 -6.30 -0.59 -2.69
CA LEU A 70 -7.34 -1.61 -2.50
C LEU A 70 -6.79 -2.98 -2.06
N ARG A 71 -5.61 -3.37 -2.53
CA ARG A 71 -4.95 -4.61 -2.09
C ARG A 71 -4.47 -4.49 -0.65
N ASN A 72 -3.86 -3.36 -0.30
CA ASN A 72 -3.41 -3.11 1.06
C ASN A 72 -4.59 -3.12 2.04
N VAL A 73 -5.70 -2.43 1.74
CA VAL A 73 -6.92 -2.48 2.57
C VAL A 73 -7.37 -3.93 2.79
N ARG A 74 -7.53 -4.72 1.72
CA ARG A 74 -7.94 -6.14 1.83
C ARG A 74 -6.96 -6.98 2.64
N THR A 75 -5.67 -6.73 2.50
CA THR A 75 -4.63 -7.42 3.26
C THR A 75 -4.75 -7.12 4.75
N PHE A 76 -4.97 -5.85 5.11
CA PHE A 76 -5.22 -5.43 6.49
C PHE A 76 -6.56 -5.99 7.02
N GLU A 77 -7.64 -5.90 6.23
CA GLU A 77 -8.94 -6.48 6.63
C GLU A 77 -8.85 -7.97 6.94
N THR A 78 -8.09 -8.71 6.13
CA THR A 78 -7.90 -10.16 6.33
C THR A 78 -7.01 -10.44 7.55
N ALA A 79 -5.92 -9.69 7.71
CA ALA A 79 -4.99 -9.87 8.82
C ALA A 79 -5.62 -9.52 10.18
N PHE A 80 -6.57 -8.58 10.21
CA PHE A 80 -7.25 -8.10 11.42
C PHE A 80 -8.74 -8.49 11.45
N ALA A 81 -9.11 -9.59 10.80
CA ALA A 81 -10.48 -10.11 10.83
C ALA A 81 -10.88 -10.65 12.21
N GLU A 82 -9.91 -11.18 12.96
CA GLU A 82 -10.05 -11.70 14.31
C GLU A 82 -9.14 -10.92 15.26
N GLU A 83 -9.27 -11.17 16.57
CA GLU A 83 -8.39 -10.61 17.60
C GLU A 83 -6.94 -11.07 17.35
N VAL A 84 -6.02 -10.11 17.25
CA VAL A 84 -4.61 -10.35 16.93
C VAL A 84 -3.74 -9.79 18.05
N ASP A 85 -2.72 -10.54 18.44
CA ASP A 85 -1.67 -10.05 19.35
C ASP A 85 -1.00 -8.79 18.77
N LEU A 86 -0.76 -7.79 19.62
CA LEU A 86 -0.21 -6.50 19.21
C LEU A 86 1.19 -6.62 18.55
N GLU A 87 2.02 -7.54 19.04
CA GLU A 87 3.35 -7.72 18.44
C GLU A 87 3.24 -8.32 17.04
N VAL A 88 2.35 -9.30 16.87
CA VAL A 88 2.03 -9.89 15.56
C VAL A 88 1.50 -8.82 14.62
N ALA A 89 0.60 -7.95 15.10
CA ALA A 89 0.05 -6.84 14.32
C ALA A 89 1.13 -5.85 13.87
N VAL A 90 2.00 -5.42 14.78
CA VAL A 90 3.10 -4.48 14.48
C VAL A 90 4.09 -5.09 13.48
N ARG A 91 4.47 -6.35 13.67
CA ARG A 91 5.35 -7.07 12.75
C ARG A 91 4.72 -7.23 11.36
N PHE A 92 3.42 -7.46 11.31
CA PHE A 92 2.67 -7.53 10.05
C PHE A 92 2.69 -6.18 9.32
N ILE A 93 2.41 -5.06 10.00
CA ILE A 93 2.46 -3.71 9.42
C ILE A 93 3.85 -3.42 8.85
N ARG A 94 4.90 -3.71 9.64
CA ARG A 94 6.28 -3.56 9.20
C ARG A 94 6.61 -4.41 7.97
N ALA A 95 6.19 -5.68 7.95
CA ALA A 95 6.41 -6.56 6.80
C ALA A 95 5.67 -6.08 5.55
N ALA A 96 4.45 -5.55 5.69
CA ALA A 96 3.68 -4.97 4.60
C ALA A 96 4.39 -3.77 3.96
N ALA A 97 5.03 -2.91 4.76
CA ALA A 97 5.81 -1.77 4.29
C ALA A 97 7.04 -2.18 3.44
N ARG A 98 7.56 -3.40 3.60
CA ARG A 98 8.74 -3.92 2.90
C ARG A 98 8.41 -4.72 1.63
N THR A 99 7.16 -4.73 1.19
CA THR A 99 6.77 -5.43 -0.03
C THR A 99 7.13 -4.64 -1.29
N PRO A 100 7.42 -5.31 -2.43
CA PRO A 100 7.62 -4.61 -3.71
C PRO A 100 6.43 -3.74 -4.11
N GLN A 101 5.21 -4.16 -3.76
CA GLN A 101 4.00 -3.38 -3.98
C GLN A 101 4.03 -2.06 -3.20
N HIS A 102 4.54 -2.07 -1.97
CA HIS A 102 4.68 -0.88 -1.16
C HIS A 102 5.82 0.03 -1.66
N ALA A 103 6.92 -0.55 -2.15
CA ALA A 103 7.96 0.21 -2.85
C ALA A 103 7.41 0.98 -4.06
N ALA A 104 6.53 0.35 -4.87
CA ALA A 104 5.84 1.03 -5.95
C ALA A 104 4.97 2.20 -5.47
N TRP A 105 4.29 2.04 -4.33
CA TRP A 105 3.54 3.11 -3.68
C TRP A 105 4.43 4.29 -3.31
N HIS A 106 5.57 4.05 -2.66
CA HIS A 106 6.54 5.07 -2.29
C HIS A 106 7.06 5.85 -3.49
N GLU A 107 7.40 5.18 -4.58
CA GLU A 107 7.85 5.82 -5.81
C GLU A 107 6.83 6.83 -6.35
N VAL A 108 5.54 6.49 -6.30
CA VAL A 108 4.47 7.39 -6.72
C VAL A 108 4.32 8.56 -5.74
N MET A 109 4.40 8.32 -4.42
CA MET A 109 4.28 9.38 -3.40
C MET A 109 5.42 10.40 -3.53
N VAL A 110 6.65 9.93 -3.70
CA VAL A 110 7.82 10.80 -3.89
C VAL A 110 7.68 11.63 -5.17
N ALA A 111 7.27 11.02 -6.28
CA ALA A 111 7.06 11.71 -7.56
C ALA A 111 5.93 12.75 -7.48
N ALA A 112 4.82 12.44 -6.81
CA ALA A 112 3.67 13.32 -6.67
C ALA A 112 3.99 14.62 -5.87
N ARG A 113 5.07 14.66 -5.10
CA ARG A 113 5.52 15.88 -4.40
C ARG A 113 5.82 17.03 -5.37
N THR A 114 6.34 16.72 -6.53
CA THR A 114 6.83 17.69 -7.54
C THR A 114 6.02 17.67 -8.83
N ASP A 115 5.08 16.74 -9.00
CA ASP A 115 4.19 16.63 -10.15
C ASP A 115 2.73 16.89 -9.71
N PRO A 116 2.18 18.11 -9.93
CA PRO A 116 0.80 18.45 -9.56
C PRO A 116 -0.23 17.56 -10.25
N GLY A 117 -0.03 17.21 -11.52
CA GLY A 117 -0.96 16.36 -12.27
C GLY A 117 -1.02 14.94 -11.69
N LEU A 118 0.13 14.38 -11.29
CA LEU A 118 0.18 13.09 -10.61
C LEU A 118 -0.50 13.16 -9.24
N ARG A 119 -0.22 14.21 -8.47
CA ARG A 119 -0.84 14.44 -7.15
C ARG A 119 -2.35 14.44 -7.24
N ASP A 120 -2.90 15.22 -8.15
CA ASP A 120 -4.36 15.31 -8.34
C ASP A 120 -4.96 13.97 -8.77
N ALA A 121 -4.26 13.25 -9.65
CA ALA A 121 -4.72 11.95 -10.14
C ALA A 121 -4.77 10.86 -9.06
N VAL A 122 -3.88 10.89 -8.06
CA VAL A 122 -3.82 9.85 -7.01
C VAL A 122 -4.52 10.26 -5.71
N ALA A 123 -4.77 11.54 -5.47
CA ALA A 123 -5.29 12.06 -4.20
C ALA A 123 -6.60 11.40 -3.75
N GLY A 124 -7.51 11.09 -4.68
CA GLY A 124 -8.77 10.41 -4.35
C GLY A 124 -8.57 8.99 -3.82
N GLY A 125 -7.66 8.24 -4.42
CA GLY A 125 -7.32 6.88 -3.98
C GLY A 125 -6.65 6.87 -2.61
N LEU A 126 -5.77 7.84 -2.35
CA LEU A 126 -5.08 8.01 -1.07
C LEU A 126 -6.06 8.27 0.07
N ARG A 127 -7.00 9.21 -0.12
CA ARG A 127 -8.03 9.48 0.89
C ARG A 127 -8.87 8.25 1.22
N ARG A 128 -9.34 7.52 0.19
CA ARG A 128 -10.09 6.28 0.41
C ARG A 128 -9.29 5.22 1.16
N PHE A 129 -7.99 5.13 0.90
CA PHE A 129 -7.10 4.24 1.64
C PHE A 129 -7.02 4.64 3.11
N GLU A 130 -6.78 5.92 3.42
CA GLU A 130 -6.70 6.43 4.79
C GLU A 130 -8.02 6.21 5.54
N GLU A 131 -9.17 6.56 4.92
CA GLU A 131 -10.50 6.33 5.49
C GLU A 131 -10.75 4.84 5.80
N ALA A 132 -10.34 3.95 4.90
CA ALA A 132 -10.48 2.51 5.11
C ALA A 132 -9.59 1.99 6.25
N ILE A 133 -8.37 2.48 6.38
CA ILE A 133 -7.48 2.12 7.51
C ILE A 133 -8.09 2.60 8.84
N VAL A 134 -8.58 3.83 8.90
CA VAL A 134 -9.27 4.35 10.10
C VAL A 134 -10.47 3.47 10.47
N ALA A 135 -11.30 3.09 9.50
CA ALA A 135 -12.45 2.20 9.73
C ALA A 135 -12.04 0.80 10.23
N ILE A 136 -10.90 0.26 9.76
CA ILE A 136 -10.36 -1.01 10.27
C ILE A 136 -9.94 -0.86 11.74
N VAL A 137 -9.27 0.23 12.09
CA VAL A 137 -8.85 0.52 13.47
C VAL A 137 -10.06 0.62 14.39
N ASP A 138 -11.08 1.39 14.00
CA ASP A 138 -12.31 1.55 14.77
C ASP A 138 -13.03 0.20 15.00
N ARG A 139 -13.05 -0.65 13.98
CA ARG A 139 -13.66 -1.98 14.07
C ARG A 139 -12.90 -2.90 15.00
N VAL A 140 -11.57 -2.92 14.91
CA VAL A 140 -10.71 -3.86 15.66
C VAL A 140 -10.52 -3.43 17.10
N PHE A 141 -10.37 -2.13 17.33
CA PHE A 141 -9.98 -1.57 18.63
C PHE A 141 -11.02 -0.63 19.24
N GLY A 142 -12.06 -0.22 18.50
CA GLY A 142 -13.00 0.82 18.91
C GLY A 142 -13.74 0.55 20.22
N ALA A 143 -13.98 -0.72 20.57
CA ALA A 143 -14.57 -1.10 21.87
C ALA A 143 -13.60 -0.96 23.06
N GLN A 144 -12.29 -0.85 22.79
CA GLN A 144 -11.22 -0.82 23.80
C GLN A 144 -10.64 0.59 23.97
N ILE A 145 -10.94 1.52 23.03
CA ILE A 145 -10.34 2.85 22.99
C ILE A 145 -11.40 3.90 23.34
N ALA A 146 -11.18 4.62 24.43
CA ALA A 146 -12.03 5.76 24.82
C ALA A 146 -12.00 6.92 23.80
N ASP A 147 -10.98 6.98 22.95
CA ASP A 147 -10.79 7.99 21.90
C ASP A 147 -10.21 7.33 20.63
N SER A 148 -11.10 6.93 19.72
CA SER A 148 -10.74 6.30 18.45
C SER A 148 -9.85 7.19 17.54
N GLY A 149 -10.00 8.51 17.64
CA GLY A 149 -9.19 9.46 16.88
C GLY A 149 -7.71 9.38 17.28
N HIS A 150 -7.40 9.19 18.53
CA HIS A 150 -6.02 9.06 19.02
C HIS A 150 -5.35 7.77 18.55
N ALA A 151 -6.08 6.68 18.51
CA ALA A 151 -5.56 5.40 18.02
C ALA A 151 -5.26 5.43 16.52
N ALA A 152 -6.12 6.06 15.71
CA ALA A 152 -5.87 6.26 14.29
C ALA A 152 -4.59 7.07 14.05
N VAL A 153 -4.37 8.16 14.80
CA VAL A 153 -3.13 8.96 14.73
C VAL A 153 -1.91 8.11 15.06
N VAL A 154 -1.95 7.31 16.11
CA VAL A 154 -0.82 6.45 16.50
C VAL A 154 -0.54 5.41 15.42
N LEU A 155 -1.56 4.73 14.90
CA LEU A 155 -1.38 3.73 13.86
C LEU A 155 -0.80 4.33 12.58
N LEU A 156 -1.36 5.44 12.09
CA LEU A 156 -0.83 6.12 10.90
C LEU A 156 0.60 6.60 11.11
N THR A 157 0.94 7.06 12.31
CA THR A 157 2.31 7.44 12.66
C THR A 157 3.26 6.24 12.61
N LEU A 158 2.85 5.09 13.14
CA LEU A 158 3.63 3.85 13.08
C LEU A 158 3.79 3.35 11.64
N MET A 159 2.73 3.42 10.83
CA MET A 159 2.82 3.08 9.41
C MET A 159 3.85 3.95 8.70
N HIS A 160 3.82 5.28 8.88
CA HIS A 160 4.82 6.18 8.30
C HIS A 160 6.24 5.91 8.82
N ALA A 161 6.40 5.52 10.09
CA ALA A 161 7.71 5.15 10.63
C ALA A 161 8.28 3.89 9.97
N PHE A 162 7.46 2.87 9.74
CA PHE A 162 7.87 1.65 9.02
C PHE A 162 8.05 1.87 7.53
N ASP A 163 7.29 2.79 6.93
CA ASP A 163 7.49 3.23 5.55
C ASP A 163 8.89 3.86 5.38
N SER A 164 9.25 4.78 6.27
CA SER A 164 10.58 5.39 6.26
C SER A 164 11.70 4.35 6.50
N GLU A 165 11.48 3.38 7.38
CA GLU A 165 12.41 2.27 7.60
C GLU A 165 12.59 1.45 6.32
N ALA A 166 11.49 1.11 5.63
CA ALA A 166 11.53 0.29 4.41
C ALA A 166 12.33 0.93 3.28
N VAL A 167 12.31 2.28 3.20
CA VAL A 167 13.13 3.01 2.20
C VAL A 167 14.63 2.94 2.51
N THR A 168 15.00 2.86 3.77
CA THR A 168 16.39 3.01 4.21
C THR A 168 17.10 1.69 4.52
N VAL A 169 16.36 0.62 4.79
CA VAL A 169 16.90 -0.66 5.26
C VAL A 169 17.90 -1.30 4.29
N ASP A 170 17.67 -1.16 3.00
CA ASP A 170 18.59 -1.72 1.98
C ASP A 170 19.84 -0.86 1.78
N VAL A 171 19.84 0.39 2.25
CA VAL A 171 20.96 1.32 2.13
C VAL A 171 21.88 1.26 3.36
N TYR A 172 21.29 1.25 4.55
CA TYR A 172 22.03 1.14 5.83
C TYR A 172 21.23 0.33 6.85
N PRO A 173 21.24 -0.99 6.72
CA PRO A 173 20.51 -1.88 7.64
C PRO A 173 21.04 -1.76 9.07
N ASN A 174 20.12 -1.72 10.04
CA ASN A 174 20.46 -1.75 11.47
C ASN A 174 19.48 -2.65 12.23
N PRO A 175 19.70 -3.97 12.25
CA PRO A 175 18.75 -4.92 12.83
C PRO A 175 18.41 -4.65 14.30
N ALA A 176 19.37 -4.11 15.08
CA ALA A 176 19.14 -3.79 16.48
C ALA A 176 18.13 -2.64 16.65
N ILE A 177 18.26 -1.57 15.87
CA ILE A 177 17.32 -0.45 15.87
C ILE A 177 15.98 -0.86 15.28
N GLU A 178 16.00 -1.66 14.25
CA GLU A 178 14.78 -2.17 13.59
C GLU A 178 13.93 -2.99 14.57
N GLU A 179 14.56 -3.86 15.36
CA GLU A 179 13.86 -4.67 16.37
C GLU A 179 13.43 -3.81 17.58
N ALA A 180 14.26 -2.88 18.03
CA ALA A 180 13.91 -1.94 19.09
C ALA A 180 12.70 -1.08 18.71
N ARG A 181 12.55 -0.71 17.42
CA ARG A 181 11.38 0.03 16.92
C ARG A 181 10.10 -0.78 17.01
N VAL A 182 10.16 -2.09 16.72
CA VAL A 182 8.99 -2.98 16.90
C VAL A 182 8.60 -3.03 18.37
N ALA A 183 9.53 -3.25 19.29
CA ALA A 183 9.26 -3.30 20.73
C ALA A 183 8.67 -1.96 21.23
N TRP A 184 9.22 -0.84 20.78
CA TRP A 184 8.71 0.50 21.09
C TRP A 184 7.27 0.69 20.57
N ALA A 185 6.99 0.33 19.32
CA ALA A 185 5.67 0.44 18.73
C ALA A 185 4.60 -0.38 19.49
N VAL A 186 4.95 -1.61 19.89
CA VAL A 186 4.08 -2.45 20.74
C VAL A 186 3.81 -1.78 22.08
N SER A 187 4.84 -1.19 22.72
CA SER A 187 4.70 -0.48 23.98
C SER A 187 3.75 0.72 23.88
N VAL A 188 3.90 1.54 22.83
CA VAL A 188 3.04 2.70 22.58
C VAL A 188 1.59 2.26 22.35
N LEU A 189 1.37 1.24 21.52
CA LEU A 189 0.03 0.72 21.29
C LEU A 189 -0.61 0.19 22.56
N ARG A 190 0.09 -0.59 23.39
CA ARG A 190 -0.42 -1.04 24.68
C ARG A 190 -0.87 0.11 25.57
N GLN A 191 -0.07 1.16 25.64
CA GLN A 191 -0.39 2.35 26.43
C GLN A 191 -1.64 3.07 25.92
N VAL A 192 -1.74 3.29 24.58
CA VAL A 192 -2.87 3.96 23.95
C VAL A 192 -4.16 3.17 24.07
N LEU A 193 -4.07 1.84 23.97
CA LEU A 193 -5.21 0.92 24.11
C LEU A 193 -5.59 0.64 25.57
N GLY A 194 -4.89 1.22 26.55
CA GLY A 194 -5.16 0.96 27.98
C GLY A 194 -4.83 -0.48 28.41
N LEU A 195 -4.08 -1.22 27.62
CA LEU A 195 -3.68 -2.61 27.86
C LEU A 195 -2.40 -2.67 28.73
N THR A 196 -2.21 -1.73 29.63
CA THR A 196 -1.10 -1.78 30.60
C THR A 196 -1.31 -2.94 31.56
N HIS A 197 -0.29 -3.75 31.74
CA HIS A 197 -0.27 -4.96 32.54
C HIS A 197 -1.04 -4.79 33.85
N SER A 198 -2.13 -5.56 34.01
CA SER A 198 -2.51 -6.02 35.35
C SER A 198 -1.37 -6.97 35.76
N GLY A 199 -0.57 -6.53 36.75
CA GLY A 199 0.58 -7.24 37.30
C GLY A 199 0.30 -8.62 37.87
#